data_e5b8c6212ead76661728699cc57212c9
#
_entry.id   e5b8c6212ead76661728699cc57212c9
#
_cell.length_a   1.000
_cell.length_b   1.000
_cell.length_c   1.000
_cell.angle_alpha   90.00
_cell.angle_beta   90.00
_cell.angle_gamma   90.00
#
_symmetry.space_group_name_H-M   'P 1'
#
loop_
_entity.id
_entity.type
_entity.pdbx_description
1 polymer ?
#
loop_
_entity_poly.entity_id
_entity_poly.type
_entity_poly.pdbx_seq_one_letter_code
_entity_poly.pdbx_strand_id
1 'polypeptide(L)'
;MHFIMEHEQMSYPEALKYLAKKYGIEIKERELSSEEKIAQGERESLFIVNNFARDYFQNILKNHVDGRSIGMAYFRSRGFRDDIIEKFQLGYCTESHDALAQEALKKGYKKDYLVKTGLCYETDDHRLQDRFWGRVIFPVHTLSGKVVAFGGRVLAGATKGVKVKYVNSPESEIYHKSNELYGIYFAKQAIVKQDRCFLVEGYTDVISMHQSGIENVVASSGTALTSGQIRMIHRFTNNMTVLYDGDAAGIKASIRGIDMLLEEGMNVKVCLLPDGDDPDSFARKHNATEFQAFIQENETDFIRFKTNLLLEDAGKDPIKRAELIGNLVQSISIIPEAIVRDVYIKECAQLLHVEDKLLVSEVAKRREKQAEQQAERAERERRSANAARANAETGVNGSHTAATNPDAQQAGYPSQSLPAGLPSETPPPFPPEEEYVSFIPQEGKEGQEFYKYERLILKMVVLYGERVMCNVTNEEGQETPITVTEYIVNDLKEDELAFHNPLHRQILTEAAERIHNEGFTAERYFVAHPDPVISKLSVELISNRYQLRKSQIEQMVTDEERLYELIPRLMINFKYAIVCEELKHTLFALQNPAIANDETQCNSIMERYNELNKVKSIMAKRLGDRVILNF
;
A
#
# COMPACT_ATOMS: atom_id res chain seq x y z
N MET A 1 -7.49 -4.62 19.82
CA MET A 1 -7.31 -3.45 18.96
C MET A 1 -7.91 -3.70 17.58
N HIS A 2 -7.44 -4.71 16.82
CA HIS A 2 -7.96 -5.02 15.49
C HIS A 2 -9.48 -5.26 15.48
N PHE A 3 -10.01 -6.01 16.44
CA PHE A 3 -11.46 -6.20 16.60
C PHE A 3 -12.23 -4.86 16.71
N ILE A 4 -11.73 -3.90 17.49
CA ILE A 4 -12.37 -2.58 17.61
C ILE A 4 -12.24 -1.77 16.31
N MET A 5 -11.09 -1.85 15.63
CA MET A 5 -10.92 -1.20 14.33
C MET A 5 -11.91 -1.75 13.30
N GLU A 6 -12.12 -3.07 13.29
CA GLU A 6 -13.07 -3.74 12.39
C GLU A 6 -14.53 -3.52 12.80
N HIS A 7 -14.83 -3.68 14.09
CA HIS A 7 -16.20 -3.58 14.61
C HIS A 7 -16.72 -2.13 14.57
N GLU A 8 -15.90 -1.17 15.05
CA GLU A 8 -16.26 0.24 15.09
C GLU A 8 -15.81 1.00 13.84
N GLN A 9 -15.14 0.31 12.90
CA GLN A 9 -14.66 0.84 11.63
C GLN A 9 -13.79 2.09 11.78
N MET A 10 -12.91 2.06 12.78
CA MET A 10 -11.99 3.13 13.14
C MET A 10 -10.58 2.86 12.64
N SER A 11 -9.83 3.92 12.37
CA SER A 11 -8.38 3.80 12.16
C SER A 11 -7.68 3.38 13.47
N TYR A 12 -6.46 2.84 13.36
CA TYR A 12 -5.68 2.44 14.55
C TYR A 12 -5.57 3.54 15.62
N PRO A 13 -5.24 4.81 15.30
CA PRO A 13 -5.20 5.88 16.29
C PRO A 13 -6.56 6.19 16.90
N GLU A 14 -7.64 6.13 16.12
CA GLU A 14 -9.01 6.34 16.62
C GLU A 14 -9.45 5.21 17.54
N ALA A 15 -9.17 3.96 17.18
CA ALA A 15 -9.45 2.79 18.01
C ALA A 15 -8.64 2.83 19.32
N LEU A 16 -7.40 3.31 19.28
CA LEU A 16 -6.57 3.52 20.46
C LEU A 16 -7.20 4.55 21.40
N LYS A 17 -7.60 5.72 20.88
CA LYS A 17 -8.28 6.77 21.63
C LYS A 17 -9.62 6.29 22.21
N TYR A 18 -10.39 5.55 21.42
CA TYR A 18 -11.65 4.96 21.86
C TYR A 18 -11.47 4.01 23.05
N LEU A 19 -10.52 3.08 22.96
CA LEU A 19 -10.23 2.14 24.03
C LEU A 19 -9.67 2.84 25.27
N ALA A 20 -8.76 3.78 25.11
CA ALA A 20 -8.23 4.56 26.22
C ALA A 20 -9.34 5.29 26.96
N LYS A 21 -10.24 5.95 26.25
CA LYS A 21 -11.42 6.61 26.84
C LYS A 21 -12.34 5.60 27.55
N LYS A 22 -12.55 4.43 26.94
CA LYS A 22 -13.42 3.37 27.49
C LYS A 22 -12.87 2.75 28.78
N TYR A 23 -11.54 2.63 28.87
CA TYR A 23 -10.88 2.02 30.02
C TYR A 23 -10.24 3.03 30.99
N GLY A 24 -10.46 4.34 30.78
CA GLY A 24 -9.91 5.39 31.64
C GLY A 24 -8.39 5.49 31.60
N ILE A 25 -7.78 5.06 30.51
CA ILE A 25 -6.32 5.12 30.32
C ILE A 25 -5.96 6.50 29.76
N GLU A 26 -5.15 7.24 30.48
CA GLU A 26 -4.65 8.52 30.04
C GLU A 26 -3.58 8.31 28.96
N ILE A 27 -3.89 8.68 27.71
CA ILE A 27 -2.91 8.66 26.62
C ILE A 27 -2.08 9.95 26.77
N LYS A 28 -0.79 9.83 27.03
CA LYS A 28 0.15 10.94 26.85
C LYS A 28 0.29 11.19 25.34
N GLU A 29 -0.53 12.09 24.80
CA GLU A 29 -0.35 12.59 23.45
C GLU A 29 0.91 13.45 23.43
N ARG A 30 1.75 13.27 22.39
CA ARG A 30 2.84 14.20 22.12
C ARG A 30 2.21 15.59 22.00
N GLU A 31 2.74 16.56 22.73
CA GLU A 31 2.30 17.94 22.56
C GLU A 31 2.59 18.37 21.13
N LEU A 32 1.51 18.49 20.35
CA LEU A 32 1.58 19.02 19.00
C LEU A 32 2.02 20.47 19.06
N SER A 33 2.85 20.91 18.13
CA SER A 33 3.18 22.32 17.99
C SER A 33 1.92 23.15 17.76
N SER A 34 1.99 24.46 18.00
CA SER A 34 0.85 25.36 17.77
C SER A 34 0.35 25.27 16.33
N GLU A 35 1.26 25.13 15.37
CA GLU A 35 0.95 24.99 13.94
C GLU A 35 0.29 23.65 13.62
N GLU A 36 0.76 22.55 14.20
CA GLU A 36 0.14 21.22 14.04
C GLU A 36 -1.27 21.18 14.64
N LYS A 37 -1.51 21.84 15.79
CA LYS A 37 -2.85 21.95 16.39
C LYS A 37 -3.83 22.74 15.52
N ILE A 38 -3.36 23.82 14.91
CA ILE A 38 -4.14 24.64 13.97
C ILE A 38 -4.48 23.83 12.73
N ALA A 39 -3.50 23.16 12.11
CA ALA A 39 -3.71 22.33 10.93
C ALA A 39 -4.65 21.16 11.21
N GLN A 40 -4.54 20.49 12.36
CA GLN A 40 -5.46 19.43 12.77
C GLN A 40 -6.88 19.98 12.97
N GLY A 41 -7.04 21.14 13.60
CA GLY A 41 -8.33 21.80 13.78
C GLY A 41 -8.95 22.24 12.45
N GLU A 42 -8.16 22.73 11.50
CA GLU A 42 -8.63 23.03 10.14
C GLU A 42 -9.11 21.76 9.42
N ARG A 43 -8.33 20.69 9.45
CA ARG A 43 -8.69 19.41 8.84
C ARG A 43 -9.99 18.82 9.42
N GLU A 44 -10.17 18.89 10.74
CA GLU A 44 -11.43 18.48 11.40
C GLU A 44 -12.60 19.34 10.94
N SER A 45 -12.39 20.65 10.80
CA SER A 45 -13.42 21.58 10.29
C SER A 45 -13.87 21.25 8.87
N LEU A 46 -12.95 20.80 7.98
CA LEU A 46 -13.28 20.35 6.63
C LEU A 46 -14.16 19.09 6.65
N PHE A 47 -13.89 18.13 7.53
CA PHE A 47 -14.76 16.95 7.70
C PHE A 47 -16.14 17.32 8.23
N ILE A 48 -16.22 18.25 9.17
CA ILE A 48 -17.50 18.73 9.72
C ILE A 48 -18.36 19.37 8.63
N VAL A 49 -17.74 20.18 7.77
CA VAL A 49 -18.43 20.84 6.64
C VAL A 49 -18.89 19.82 5.60
N ASN A 50 -18.08 18.81 5.28
CA ASN A 50 -18.50 17.74 4.37
C ASN A 50 -19.63 16.88 4.96
N ASN A 51 -19.62 16.58 6.25
CA ASN A 51 -20.72 15.89 6.91
C ASN A 51 -22.02 16.72 6.87
N PHE A 52 -21.93 18.02 7.13
CA PHE A 52 -23.06 18.92 6.97
C PHE A 52 -23.60 18.88 5.53
N ALA A 53 -22.74 18.96 4.52
CA ALA A 53 -23.16 18.93 3.11
C ALA A 53 -23.83 17.60 2.75
N ARG A 54 -23.29 16.45 3.22
CA ARG A 54 -23.93 15.14 3.07
C ARG A 54 -25.33 15.12 3.63
N ASP A 55 -25.51 15.56 4.89
CA ASP A 55 -26.80 15.58 5.56
C ASP A 55 -27.77 16.52 4.86
N TYR A 56 -27.28 17.67 4.37
CA TYR A 56 -28.06 18.61 3.58
C TYR A 56 -28.56 17.97 2.28
N PHE A 57 -27.68 17.36 1.48
CA PHE A 57 -28.06 16.73 0.21
C PHE A 57 -29.01 15.55 0.40
N GLN A 58 -28.85 14.75 1.46
CA GLN A 58 -29.79 13.69 1.82
C GLN A 58 -31.16 14.25 2.24
N ASN A 59 -31.16 15.32 3.05
CA ASN A 59 -32.40 15.98 3.45
C ASN A 59 -33.15 16.57 2.26
N ILE A 60 -32.44 17.22 1.33
CA ILE A 60 -33.03 17.72 0.08
C ILE A 60 -33.62 16.55 -0.73
N LEU A 61 -32.87 15.44 -0.89
CA LEU A 61 -33.37 14.28 -1.64
C LEU A 61 -34.66 13.71 -1.04
N LYS A 62 -34.76 13.61 0.29
CA LYS A 62 -35.87 12.96 0.99
C LYS A 62 -37.08 13.90 1.20
N ASN A 63 -36.84 15.18 1.47
CA ASN A 63 -37.87 16.09 2.00
C ASN A 63 -38.22 17.26 1.07
N HIS A 64 -37.32 17.67 0.17
CA HIS A 64 -37.62 18.77 -0.77
C HIS A 64 -38.44 18.27 -1.95
N VAL A 65 -39.32 19.14 -2.51
CA VAL A 65 -40.18 18.79 -3.65
C VAL A 65 -39.33 18.32 -4.85
N ASP A 66 -38.31 19.10 -5.26
CA ASP A 66 -37.45 18.75 -6.39
C ASP A 66 -36.60 17.51 -6.07
N GLY A 67 -36.16 17.36 -4.82
CA GLY A 67 -35.43 16.17 -4.39
C GLY A 67 -36.24 14.90 -4.60
N ARG A 68 -37.51 14.91 -4.25
CA ARG A 68 -38.42 13.76 -4.42
C ARG A 68 -38.85 13.55 -5.87
N SER A 69 -39.18 14.61 -6.60
CA SER A 69 -39.70 14.53 -7.97
C SER A 69 -38.61 14.31 -9.02
N ILE A 70 -37.38 14.79 -8.77
CA ILE A 70 -36.28 14.71 -9.73
C ILE A 70 -35.19 13.72 -9.23
N GLY A 71 -34.59 13.99 -8.07
CA GLY A 71 -33.46 13.19 -7.55
C GLY A 71 -33.85 11.76 -7.20
N MET A 72 -34.91 11.58 -6.39
CA MET A 72 -35.39 10.26 -5.99
C MET A 72 -35.96 9.50 -7.20
N ALA A 73 -36.70 10.19 -8.08
CA ALA A 73 -37.21 9.58 -9.31
C ALA A 73 -36.07 9.06 -10.20
N TYR A 74 -34.95 9.78 -10.29
CA TYR A 74 -33.78 9.32 -11.02
C TYR A 74 -33.21 8.04 -10.41
N PHE A 75 -32.96 7.99 -9.10
CA PHE A 75 -32.41 6.78 -8.46
C PHE A 75 -33.34 5.57 -8.59
N ARG A 76 -34.65 5.78 -8.42
CA ARG A 76 -35.67 4.73 -8.62
C ARG A 76 -35.79 4.28 -10.08
N SER A 77 -35.65 5.18 -11.06
CA SER A 77 -35.63 4.82 -12.49
C SER A 77 -34.43 3.96 -12.86
N ARG A 78 -33.33 4.05 -12.05
CA ARG A 78 -32.17 3.15 -12.14
C ARG A 78 -32.33 1.86 -11.35
N GLY A 79 -33.47 1.65 -10.70
CA GLY A 79 -33.76 0.45 -9.92
C GLY A 79 -33.11 0.43 -8.54
N PHE A 80 -32.60 1.55 -8.03
CA PHE A 80 -32.01 1.60 -6.69
C PHE A 80 -33.10 1.57 -5.63
N ARG A 81 -32.94 0.66 -4.64
CA ARG A 81 -33.83 0.53 -3.49
C ARG A 81 -33.54 1.62 -2.47
N ASP A 82 -34.55 1.95 -1.66
CA ASP A 82 -34.44 3.01 -0.66
C ASP A 82 -33.38 2.70 0.42
N ASP A 83 -33.20 1.41 0.80
CA ASP A 83 -32.16 0.96 1.72
C ASP A 83 -30.74 1.20 1.17
N ILE A 84 -30.54 1.00 -0.13
CA ILE A 84 -29.26 1.25 -0.83
C ILE A 84 -29.00 2.76 -0.98
N ILE A 85 -30.01 3.53 -1.34
CA ILE A 85 -29.93 5.00 -1.40
C ILE A 85 -29.48 5.56 -0.03
N GLU A 86 -30.03 5.01 1.06
CA GLU A 86 -29.66 5.39 2.41
C GLU A 86 -28.26 4.91 2.79
N LYS A 87 -27.91 3.63 2.51
CA LYS A 87 -26.61 3.03 2.79
C LYS A 87 -25.46 3.82 2.14
N PHE A 88 -25.61 4.18 0.86
CA PHE A 88 -24.63 4.98 0.11
C PHE A 88 -24.74 6.48 0.36
N GLN A 89 -25.70 6.92 1.20
CA GLN A 89 -25.91 8.32 1.58
C GLN A 89 -26.13 9.22 0.38
N LEU A 90 -26.84 8.72 -0.65
CA LEU A 90 -27.09 9.46 -1.89
C LEU A 90 -27.91 10.72 -1.61
N GLY A 91 -27.67 11.77 -2.42
CA GLY A 91 -28.27 13.07 -2.20
C GLY A 91 -28.73 13.76 -3.48
N TYR A 92 -29.28 14.93 -3.32
CA TYR A 92 -29.64 15.84 -4.42
C TYR A 92 -29.30 17.29 -4.06
N CYS A 93 -28.73 18.02 -5.00
CA CYS A 93 -28.54 19.46 -4.91
C CYS A 93 -29.54 20.14 -5.88
N THR A 94 -30.34 21.08 -5.38
CA THR A 94 -31.34 21.78 -6.16
C THR A 94 -30.73 22.60 -7.30
N GLU A 95 -31.57 23.13 -8.21
CA GLU A 95 -31.12 23.99 -9.32
C GLU A 95 -30.72 25.40 -8.87
N SER A 96 -30.99 25.77 -7.60
CA SER A 96 -30.50 27.03 -7.04
C SER A 96 -28.96 26.99 -6.97
N HIS A 97 -28.34 28.09 -7.41
CA HIS A 97 -26.89 28.17 -7.51
C HIS A 97 -26.17 28.39 -6.18
N ASP A 98 -26.90 28.69 -5.10
CA ASP A 98 -26.32 29.10 -3.82
C ASP A 98 -27.05 28.54 -2.58
N ALA A 99 -27.99 27.61 -2.75
CA ALA A 99 -28.84 27.11 -1.68
C ALA A 99 -28.06 26.43 -0.56
N LEU A 100 -27.04 25.59 -0.88
CA LEU A 100 -26.16 24.99 0.10
C LEU A 100 -25.32 26.07 0.80
N ALA A 101 -24.75 26.99 0.03
CA ALA A 101 -23.91 28.06 0.56
C ALA A 101 -24.66 28.91 1.58
N GLN A 102 -25.91 29.35 1.24
CA GLN A 102 -26.74 30.15 2.14
C GLN A 102 -27.10 29.40 3.41
N GLU A 103 -27.52 28.13 3.31
CA GLU A 103 -27.87 27.32 4.49
C GLU A 103 -26.65 27.05 5.37
N ALA A 104 -25.48 26.81 4.78
CA ALA A 104 -24.22 26.65 5.52
C ALA A 104 -23.87 27.91 6.29
N LEU A 105 -23.87 29.07 5.62
CA LEU A 105 -23.58 30.36 6.27
C LEU A 105 -24.57 30.69 7.38
N LYS A 106 -25.87 30.43 7.17
CA LYS A 106 -26.93 30.61 8.17
C LYS A 106 -26.66 29.74 9.42
N LYS A 107 -26.10 28.54 9.26
CA LYS A 107 -25.73 27.65 10.36
C LYS A 107 -24.35 27.95 10.97
N GLY A 108 -23.69 29.02 10.51
CA GLY A 108 -22.44 29.51 11.08
C GLY A 108 -21.18 28.86 10.51
N TYR A 109 -21.26 28.09 9.41
CA TYR A 109 -20.10 27.56 8.73
C TYR A 109 -19.35 28.68 8.01
N LYS A 110 -18.00 28.63 8.04
CA LYS A 110 -17.17 29.65 7.40
C LYS A 110 -17.10 29.44 5.88
N LYS A 111 -17.16 30.53 5.12
CA LYS A 111 -17.02 30.56 3.67
C LYS A 111 -15.77 29.83 3.19
N ASP A 112 -14.64 30.05 3.85
CA ASP A 112 -13.34 29.48 3.47
C ASP A 112 -13.36 27.95 3.47
N TYR A 113 -14.05 27.32 4.41
CA TYR A 113 -14.13 25.86 4.44
C TYR A 113 -15.02 25.28 3.33
N LEU A 114 -16.08 26.02 2.92
CA LEU A 114 -16.92 25.65 1.78
C LEU A 114 -16.13 25.71 0.46
N VAL A 115 -15.22 26.67 0.34
CA VAL A 115 -14.34 26.81 -0.83
C VAL A 115 -13.20 25.78 -0.77
N LYS A 116 -12.53 25.59 0.37
CA LYS A 116 -11.44 24.62 0.55
C LYS A 116 -11.89 23.17 0.31
N THR A 117 -13.11 22.80 0.67
CA THR A 117 -13.69 21.48 0.36
C THR A 117 -14.19 21.35 -1.07
N GLY A 118 -14.26 22.45 -1.80
CA GLY A 118 -14.81 22.48 -3.16
C GLY A 118 -16.31 22.25 -3.24
N LEU A 119 -17.05 22.38 -2.15
CA LEU A 119 -18.51 22.39 -2.14
C LEU A 119 -19.06 23.61 -2.86
N CYS A 120 -18.39 24.74 -2.67
CA CYS A 120 -18.70 25.99 -3.32
C CYS A 120 -17.45 26.57 -4.00
N TYR A 121 -17.66 27.52 -4.88
CA TYR A 121 -16.61 28.34 -5.49
C TYR A 121 -17.01 29.81 -5.47
N GLU A 122 -16.03 30.68 -5.47
CA GLU A 122 -16.25 32.14 -5.52
C GLU A 122 -16.22 32.60 -6.97
N THR A 123 -17.24 33.38 -7.36
CA THR A 123 -17.31 34.04 -8.67
C THR A 123 -16.47 35.32 -8.65
N ASP A 124 -16.23 35.91 -9.83
CA ASP A 124 -15.51 37.18 -9.98
C ASP A 124 -16.18 38.34 -9.20
N ASP A 125 -17.50 38.27 -8.99
CA ASP A 125 -18.29 39.21 -8.18
C ASP A 125 -18.23 38.91 -6.67
N HIS A 126 -17.32 38.05 -6.21
CA HIS A 126 -17.20 37.62 -4.82
C HIS A 126 -18.43 36.91 -4.23
N ARG A 127 -19.30 36.39 -5.06
CA ARG A 127 -20.47 35.59 -4.64
C ARG A 127 -20.06 34.12 -4.51
N LEU A 128 -20.61 33.47 -3.50
CA LEU A 128 -20.43 32.05 -3.30
C LEU A 128 -21.48 31.29 -4.11
N GLN A 129 -21.03 30.33 -4.92
CA GLN A 129 -21.90 29.45 -5.71
C GLN A 129 -21.64 27.98 -5.40
N ASP A 130 -22.73 27.20 -5.41
CA ASP A 130 -22.69 25.75 -5.19
C ASP A 130 -22.10 25.04 -6.41
N ARG A 131 -21.12 24.15 -6.19
CA ARG A 131 -20.49 23.39 -7.30
C ARG A 131 -21.45 22.36 -7.91
N PHE A 132 -22.34 21.81 -7.11
CA PHE A 132 -23.12 20.62 -7.45
C PHE A 132 -24.60 20.95 -7.79
N TRP A 133 -24.94 22.21 -8.05
CA TRP A 133 -26.31 22.61 -8.34
C TRP A 133 -26.93 21.79 -9.50
N GLY A 134 -28.21 21.43 -9.36
CA GLY A 134 -28.97 20.62 -10.33
C GLY A 134 -28.48 19.19 -10.53
N ARG A 135 -27.84 18.60 -9.52
CA ARG A 135 -27.19 17.26 -9.64
C ARG A 135 -27.65 16.30 -8.56
N VAL A 136 -27.72 15.01 -8.93
CA VAL A 136 -27.72 13.93 -7.96
C VAL A 136 -26.30 13.72 -7.43
N ILE A 137 -26.18 13.41 -6.13
CA ILE A 137 -24.94 13.44 -5.39
C ILE A 137 -24.54 12.05 -4.91
N PHE A 138 -23.26 11.75 -5.09
CA PHE A 138 -22.60 10.52 -4.66
C PHE A 138 -21.48 10.89 -3.69
N PRO A 139 -21.66 10.69 -2.37
CA PRO A 139 -20.60 10.94 -1.39
C PRO A 139 -19.45 9.96 -1.52
N VAL A 140 -18.22 10.45 -1.48
CA VAL A 140 -16.99 9.65 -1.48
C VAL A 140 -16.51 9.49 -0.05
N HIS A 141 -16.26 8.23 0.36
CA HIS A 141 -15.88 7.89 1.73
C HIS A 141 -14.44 7.42 1.79
N THR A 142 -13.73 7.81 2.85
CA THR A 142 -12.46 7.17 3.23
C THR A 142 -12.69 5.71 3.65
N LEU A 143 -11.61 4.96 3.85
CA LEU A 143 -11.66 3.62 4.45
C LEU A 143 -12.37 3.59 5.82
N SER A 144 -12.31 4.68 6.60
CA SER A 144 -12.97 4.81 7.90
C SER A 144 -14.42 5.31 7.83
N GLY A 145 -14.95 5.54 6.63
CA GLY A 145 -16.34 5.97 6.43
C GLY A 145 -16.57 7.48 6.58
N LYS A 146 -15.52 8.30 6.68
CA LYS A 146 -15.65 9.76 6.69
C LYS A 146 -15.88 10.27 5.26
N VAL A 147 -16.83 11.18 5.05
CA VAL A 147 -17.06 11.80 3.74
C VAL A 147 -15.99 12.84 3.44
N VAL A 148 -15.24 12.64 2.36
CA VAL A 148 -14.11 13.50 1.96
C VAL A 148 -14.41 14.32 0.71
N ALA A 149 -15.32 13.84 -0.14
CA ALA A 149 -15.64 14.46 -1.42
C ALA A 149 -17.03 14.07 -1.91
N PHE A 150 -17.44 14.65 -3.02
CA PHE A 150 -18.70 14.34 -3.68
C PHE A 150 -18.50 14.21 -5.19
N GLY A 151 -19.23 13.28 -5.80
CA GLY A 151 -19.51 13.24 -7.22
C GLY A 151 -20.91 13.76 -7.49
N GLY A 152 -21.08 14.54 -8.54
CA GLY A 152 -22.38 15.05 -8.93
C GLY A 152 -22.70 14.78 -10.39
N ARG A 153 -23.82 14.11 -10.69
CA ARG A 153 -24.28 13.85 -12.06
C ARG A 153 -25.47 14.74 -12.41
N VAL A 154 -25.34 15.49 -13.51
CA VAL A 154 -26.46 16.30 -14.04
C VAL A 154 -27.49 15.37 -14.69
N LEU A 155 -28.78 15.68 -14.53
CA LEU A 155 -29.88 14.93 -15.14
C LEU A 155 -30.26 15.53 -16.48
N ALA A 156 -30.52 14.70 -17.48
CA ALA A 156 -30.93 15.14 -18.81
C ALA A 156 -32.28 15.85 -18.69
N GLY A 157 -32.33 17.12 -19.11
CA GLY A 157 -33.53 17.96 -19.07
C GLY A 157 -33.60 18.97 -17.91
N ALA A 158 -32.81 18.78 -16.83
CA ALA A 158 -32.85 19.67 -15.66
C ALA A 158 -32.05 20.96 -15.84
N THR A 159 -31.03 20.97 -16.70
CA THR A 159 -30.11 22.11 -16.84
C THR A 159 -29.79 22.41 -18.30
N LYS A 160 -30.49 23.41 -18.88
CA LYS A 160 -30.13 23.94 -20.21
C LYS A 160 -28.74 24.57 -20.16
N GLY A 161 -27.79 24.02 -20.97
CA GLY A 161 -26.47 24.62 -21.15
C GLY A 161 -25.33 23.95 -20.37
N VAL A 162 -25.58 22.96 -19.51
CA VAL A 162 -24.51 22.23 -18.79
C VAL A 162 -23.88 21.17 -19.70
N LYS A 163 -22.62 21.39 -20.10
CA LYS A 163 -21.87 20.48 -21.01
C LYS A 163 -21.27 19.27 -20.31
N VAL A 164 -21.02 19.32 -18.98
CA VAL A 164 -20.30 18.31 -18.23
C VAL A 164 -21.27 17.41 -17.47
N LYS A 165 -21.35 16.12 -17.88
CA LYS A 165 -22.24 15.11 -17.30
C LYS A 165 -21.94 14.84 -15.82
N TYR A 166 -20.67 14.66 -15.47
CA TYR A 166 -20.20 14.42 -14.10
C TYR A 166 -19.24 15.51 -13.64
N VAL A 167 -19.40 15.96 -12.40
CA VAL A 167 -18.48 16.88 -11.70
C VAL A 167 -18.07 16.22 -10.39
N ASN A 168 -16.79 16.23 -10.09
CA ASN A 168 -16.24 15.75 -8.82
C ASN A 168 -15.72 16.92 -7.99
N SER A 169 -15.59 16.72 -6.67
CA SER A 169 -14.84 17.65 -5.81
C SER A 169 -13.42 17.82 -6.35
N PRO A 170 -12.84 19.02 -6.25
CA PRO A 170 -11.42 19.24 -6.53
C PRO A 170 -10.56 18.60 -5.45
N GLU A 171 -9.24 18.55 -5.67
CA GLU A 171 -8.26 18.21 -4.65
C GLU A 171 -8.38 19.14 -3.43
N SER A 172 -8.20 18.59 -2.24
CA SER A 172 -8.24 19.36 -1.00
C SER A 172 -7.33 18.72 0.06
N GLU A 173 -7.18 19.36 1.21
CA GLU A 173 -6.38 18.81 2.32
C GLU A 173 -6.90 17.46 2.87
N ILE A 174 -8.17 17.15 2.64
CA ILE A 174 -8.81 15.90 3.08
C ILE A 174 -9.16 14.95 1.94
N TYR A 175 -9.03 15.38 0.69
CA TYR A 175 -9.37 14.58 -0.49
C TYR A 175 -8.28 14.61 -1.54
N HIS A 176 -7.69 13.45 -1.78
CA HIS A 176 -6.75 13.22 -2.87
C HIS A 176 -7.33 12.16 -3.79
N LYS A 177 -7.82 12.57 -4.95
CA LYS A 177 -8.50 11.70 -5.92
C LYS A 177 -7.65 10.48 -6.31
N SER A 178 -6.34 10.65 -6.35
CA SER A 178 -5.38 9.59 -6.63
C SER A 178 -5.27 8.52 -5.52
N ASN A 179 -5.82 8.78 -4.35
CA ASN A 179 -5.72 7.90 -3.19
C ASN A 179 -7.07 7.42 -2.66
N GLU A 180 -8.18 7.76 -3.34
CA GLU A 180 -9.52 7.39 -2.90
C GLU A 180 -10.22 6.54 -3.97
N LEU A 181 -10.99 5.55 -3.53
CA LEU A 181 -11.80 4.68 -4.36
C LEU A 181 -13.26 4.76 -3.92
N TYR A 182 -14.16 4.99 -4.86
CA TYR A 182 -15.57 4.95 -4.54
C TYR A 182 -16.01 3.54 -4.18
N GLY A 183 -16.80 3.43 -3.12
CA GLY A 183 -17.32 2.15 -2.63
C GLY A 183 -16.40 1.40 -1.67
N ILE A 184 -15.12 1.75 -1.53
CA ILE A 184 -14.14 1.00 -0.73
C ILE A 184 -14.57 0.81 0.74
N TYR A 185 -15.22 1.82 1.34
CA TYR A 185 -15.75 1.74 2.70
C TYR A 185 -16.74 0.60 2.86
N PHE A 186 -17.64 0.42 1.90
CA PHE A 186 -18.66 -0.62 1.91
C PHE A 186 -18.13 -1.97 1.45
N ALA A 187 -17.10 -1.97 0.59
CA ALA A 187 -16.56 -3.17 -0.07
C ALA A 187 -15.50 -3.90 0.76
N LYS A 188 -14.75 -3.22 1.63
CA LYS A 188 -13.54 -3.75 2.28
C LYS A 188 -13.73 -5.10 2.98
N GLN A 189 -14.85 -5.30 3.70
CA GLN A 189 -15.13 -6.57 4.40
C GLN A 189 -15.43 -7.70 3.41
N ALA A 190 -16.20 -7.41 2.35
CA ALA A 190 -16.49 -8.39 1.31
C ALA A 190 -15.24 -8.72 0.48
N ILE A 191 -14.35 -7.75 0.23
CA ILE A 191 -13.05 -7.97 -0.42
C ILE A 191 -12.21 -8.97 0.38
N VAL A 192 -12.04 -8.74 1.69
CA VAL A 192 -11.28 -9.65 2.57
C VAL A 192 -11.93 -11.03 2.63
N LYS A 193 -13.25 -11.10 2.82
CA LYS A 193 -13.98 -12.37 2.94
C LYS A 193 -13.91 -13.23 1.68
N GLN A 194 -13.94 -12.60 0.48
CA GLN A 194 -13.94 -13.28 -0.80
C GLN A 194 -12.54 -13.36 -1.43
N ASP A 195 -11.53 -12.77 -0.77
CA ASP A 195 -10.16 -12.59 -1.29
C ASP A 195 -10.15 -12.11 -2.75
N ARG A 196 -11.01 -11.14 -3.06
CA ARG A 196 -11.21 -10.64 -4.43
C ARG A 196 -11.82 -9.26 -4.43
N CYS A 197 -11.36 -8.39 -5.33
CA CYS A 197 -11.93 -7.07 -5.59
C CYS A 197 -12.38 -6.94 -7.05
N PHE A 198 -13.57 -6.40 -7.27
CA PHE A 198 -14.04 -5.98 -8.59
C PHE A 198 -13.77 -4.49 -8.78
N LEU A 199 -13.21 -4.14 -9.94
CA LEU A 199 -12.99 -2.76 -10.35
C LEU A 199 -13.92 -2.42 -11.51
N VAL A 200 -14.67 -1.34 -11.37
CA VAL A 200 -15.57 -0.77 -12.37
C VAL A 200 -15.27 0.73 -12.59
N GLU A 201 -15.93 1.37 -13.55
CA GLU A 201 -15.62 2.76 -13.91
C GLU A 201 -16.37 3.80 -13.08
N GLY A 202 -17.64 3.57 -12.78
CA GLY A 202 -18.56 4.59 -12.30
C GLY A 202 -19.22 4.34 -10.96
N TYR A 203 -19.82 5.41 -10.42
CA TYR A 203 -20.58 5.38 -9.17
C TYR A 203 -21.77 4.44 -9.22
N THR A 204 -22.52 4.51 -10.33
CA THR A 204 -23.74 3.72 -10.54
C THR A 204 -23.45 2.23 -10.64
N ASP A 205 -22.31 1.86 -11.24
CA ASP A 205 -21.89 0.48 -11.40
C ASP A 205 -21.62 -0.16 -10.04
N VAL A 206 -20.89 0.55 -9.17
CA VAL A 206 -20.65 0.10 -7.79
C VAL A 206 -21.95 -0.12 -7.04
N ILE A 207 -22.90 0.84 -7.12
CA ILE A 207 -24.15 0.76 -6.38
C ILE A 207 -25.02 -0.39 -6.89
N SER A 208 -25.13 -0.57 -8.22
CA SER A 208 -25.92 -1.62 -8.84
C SER A 208 -25.36 -3.02 -8.54
N MET A 209 -24.05 -3.21 -8.66
CA MET A 209 -23.39 -4.48 -8.30
C MET A 209 -23.54 -4.78 -6.81
N HIS A 210 -23.33 -3.77 -5.95
CA HIS A 210 -23.50 -3.92 -4.51
C HIS A 210 -24.94 -4.32 -4.15
N GLN A 211 -25.94 -3.70 -4.77
CA GLN A 211 -27.36 -4.05 -4.60
C GLN A 211 -27.66 -5.48 -5.06
N SER A 212 -26.98 -5.94 -6.11
CA SER A 212 -27.10 -7.32 -6.63
C SER A 212 -26.33 -8.35 -5.78
N GLY A 213 -25.77 -7.96 -4.63
CA GLY A 213 -25.04 -8.88 -3.76
C GLY A 213 -23.56 -9.08 -4.09
N ILE A 214 -23.02 -8.34 -5.08
CA ILE A 214 -21.59 -8.27 -5.38
C ILE A 214 -21.01 -7.08 -4.63
N GLU A 215 -20.78 -7.26 -3.32
CA GLU A 215 -20.42 -6.15 -2.42
C GLU A 215 -18.94 -5.77 -2.49
N ASN A 216 -18.05 -6.64 -2.98
CA ASN A 216 -16.61 -6.45 -3.11
C ASN A 216 -16.21 -5.64 -4.36
N VAL A 217 -16.93 -4.57 -4.66
CA VAL A 217 -16.78 -3.74 -5.85
C VAL A 217 -16.39 -2.29 -5.51
N VAL A 218 -15.47 -1.72 -6.29
CA VAL A 218 -14.99 -0.34 -6.17
C VAL A 218 -14.87 0.32 -7.54
N ALA A 219 -14.84 1.66 -7.57
CA ALA A 219 -14.60 2.42 -8.80
C ALA A 219 -13.53 3.50 -8.63
N SER A 220 -12.76 3.72 -9.73
CA SER A 220 -11.81 4.85 -9.84
C SER A 220 -12.48 6.21 -10.09
N SER A 221 -13.79 6.19 -10.41
CA SER A 221 -14.67 7.36 -10.52
C SER A 221 -14.25 8.39 -11.56
N GLY A 222 -14.06 7.94 -12.80
CA GLY A 222 -13.80 8.80 -13.96
C GLY A 222 -12.37 9.33 -14.04
N THR A 223 -11.41 8.59 -13.49
CA THR A 223 -9.97 8.79 -13.69
C THR A 223 -9.31 7.47 -14.05
N ALA A 224 -8.16 7.55 -14.74
CA ALA A 224 -7.29 6.38 -14.83
C ALA A 224 -6.91 5.91 -13.42
N LEU A 225 -6.82 4.60 -13.25
CA LEU A 225 -6.38 3.98 -12.01
C LEU A 225 -4.96 4.46 -11.64
N THR A 226 -4.72 4.67 -10.35
CA THR A 226 -3.43 5.16 -9.84
C THR A 226 -2.77 4.15 -8.93
N SER A 227 -1.44 4.21 -8.78
CA SER A 227 -0.69 3.36 -7.85
C SER A 227 -1.15 3.55 -6.39
N GLY A 228 -1.65 4.73 -6.01
CA GLY A 228 -2.22 4.97 -4.67
C GLY A 228 -3.50 4.16 -4.43
N GLN A 229 -4.40 4.15 -5.42
CA GLN A 229 -5.64 3.37 -5.40
C GLN A 229 -5.36 1.85 -5.43
N ILE A 230 -4.39 1.40 -6.23
CA ILE A 230 -3.99 -0.01 -6.30
C ILE A 230 -3.46 -0.47 -4.95
N ARG A 231 -2.54 0.27 -4.34
CA ARG A 231 -2.00 -0.05 -3.01
C ARG A 231 -3.06 -0.05 -1.91
N MET A 232 -4.12 0.74 -2.05
CA MET A 232 -5.25 0.68 -1.13
C MET A 232 -5.97 -0.67 -1.21
N ILE A 233 -6.24 -1.18 -2.41
CA ILE A 233 -6.88 -2.50 -2.61
C ILE A 233 -5.94 -3.63 -2.18
N HIS A 234 -4.64 -3.53 -2.51
CA HIS A 234 -3.61 -4.52 -2.20
C HIS A 234 -3.47 -4.82 -0.69
N ARG A 235 -3.94 -3.92 0.18
CA ARG A 235 -4.02 -4.17 1.64
C ARG A 235 -5.03 -5.25 2.00
N PHE A 236 -6.00 -5.52 1.15
CA PHE A 236 -7.12 -6.42 1.43
C PHE A 236 -7.07 -7.70 0.61
N THR A 237 -6.56 -7.64 -0.62
CA THR A 237 -6.44 -8.78 -1.53
C THR A 237 -5.40 -8.53 -2.62
N ASN A 238 -4.80 -9.61 -3.10
CA ASN A 238 -3.95 -9.59 -4.31
C ASN A 238 -4.75 -9.84 -5.60
N ASN A 239 -6.03 -10.22 -5.49
CA ASN A 239 -6.83 -10.69 -6.61
C ASN A 239 -7.82 -9.60 -7.07
N MET A 240 -7.70 -9.16 -8.31
CA MET A 240 -8.57 -8.16 -8.92
C MET A 240 -9.20 -8.66 -10.21
N THR A 241 -10.48 -8.41 -10.37
CA THR A 241 -11.17 -8.56 -11.65
C THR A 241 -11.68 -7.22 -12.12
N VAL A 242 -11.24 -6.80 -13.29
CA VAL A 242 -11.69 -5.56 -13.94
C VAL A 242 -12.87 -5.89 -14.85
N LEU A 243 -13.99 -5.23 -14.63
CA LEU A 243 -15.16 -5.35 -15.51
C LEU A 243 -15.16 -4.17 -16.48
N TYR A 244 -15.25 -4.49 -17.75
CA TYR A 244 -15.33 -3.51 -18.82
C TYR A 244 -16.68 -3.56 -19.52
N ASP A 245 -17.11 -2.37 -19.94
CA ASP A 245 -18.22 -2.25 -20.87
C ASP A 245 -17.88 -2.97 -22.18
N GLY A 246 -18.88 -3.50 -22.88
CA GLY A 246 -18.69 -4.21 -24.15
C GLY A 246 -18.16 -3.37 -25.33
N ASP A 247 -17.58 -2.21 -25.05
CA ASP A 247 -17.04 -1.27 -26.05
C ASP A 247 -15.56 -1.53 -26.35
N ALA A 248 -15.27 -2.01 -27.56
CA ALA A 248 -13.91 -2.33 -28.03
C ALA A 248 -12.94 -1.11 -27.99
N ALA A 249 -13.43 0.11 -28.12
CA ALA A 249 -12.60 1.31 -28.07
C ALA A 249 -12.13 1.64 -26.65
N GLY A 250 -13.03 1.46 -25.66
CA GLY A 250 -12.77 1.63 -24.24
C GLY A 250 -11.73 0.63 -23.74
N ILE A 251 -11.81 -0.64 -24.20
CA ILE A 251 -10.90 -1.71 -23.81
C ILE A 251 -9.43 -1.39 -24.13
N LYS A 252 -9.14 -0.87 -25.33
CA LYS A 252 -7.76 -0.52 -25.73
C LYS A 252 -7.15 0.61 -24.90
N ALA A 253 -7.98 1.56 -24.45
CA ALA A 253 -7.54 2.66 -23.59
C ALA A 253 -7.26 2.16 -22.16
N SER A 254 -8.02 1.19 -21.70
CA SER A 254 -7.97 0.65 -20.34
C SER A 254 -6.82 -0.34 -20.09
N ILE A 255 -6.31 -1.00 -21.13
CA ILE A 255 -5.18 -1.94 -21.04
C ILE A 255 -3.95 -1.31 -20.35
N ARG A 256 -3.69 -0.02 -20.56
CA ARG A 256 -2.58 0.68 -19.89
C ARG A 256 -2.75 0.78 -18.37
N GLY A 257 -3.99 0.90 -17.89
CA GLY A 257 -4.27 0.93 -16.45
C GLY A 257 -4.01 -0.40 -15.76
N ILE A 258 -4.18 -1.51 -16.50
CA ILE A 258 -3.96 -2.85 -15.94
C ILE A 258 -2.47 -3.16 -15.79
N ASP A 259 -1.61 -2.65 -16.66
CA ASP A 259 -0.15 -2.82 -16.51
C ASP A 259 0.33 -2.29 -15.14
N MET A 260 -0.28 -1.23 -14.60
CA MET A 260 0.01 -0.74 -13.25
C MET A 260 -0.38 -1.72 -12.13
N LEU A 261 -1.46 -2.49 -12.32
CA LEU A 261 -1.85 -3.55 -11.38
C LEU A 261 -0.82 -4.68 -11.35
N LEU A 262 -0.32 -5.07 -12.53
CA LEU A 262 0.74 -6.09 -12.65
C LEU A 262 2.05 -5.61 -12.04
N GLU A 263 2.41 -4.33 -12.20
CA GLU A 263 3.60 -3.72 -11.62
C GLU A 263 3.56 -3.74 -10.06
N GLU A 264 2.39 -3.52 -9.47
CA GLU A 264 2.18 -3.61 -8.02
C GLU A 264 2.01 -5.08 -7.53
N GLY A 265 2.17 -6.08 -8.40
CA GLY A 265 2.16 -7.51 -8.04
C GLY A 265 0.77 -8.13 -7.87
N MET A 266 -0.27 -7.52 -8.44
CA MET A 266 -1.63 -8.06 -8.35
C MET A 266 -1.91 -9.13 -9.40
N ASN A 267 -2.74 -10.11 -9.04
CA ASN A 267 -3.33 -11.09 -9.94
C ASN A 267 -4.55 -10.46 -10.63
N VAL A 268 -4.48 -10.28 -11.95
CA VAL A 268 -5.50 -9.52 -12.67
C VAL A 268 -6.28 -10.41 -13.63
N LYS A 269 -7.59 -10.42 -13.45
CA LYS A 269 -8.54 -10.97 -14.41
C LYS A 269 -9.36 -9.85 -15.06
N VAL A 270 -9.85 -10.13 -16.24
CA VAL A 270 -10.73 -9.24 -17.01
C VAL A 270 -12.02 -9.98 -17.33
N CYS A 271 -13.14 -9.30 -17.19
CA CYS A 271 -14.43 -9.78 -17.66
C CYS A 271 -15.06 -8.71 -18.56
N LEU A 272 -15.37 -9.07 -19.79
CA LEU A 272 -16.11 -8.23 -20.70
C LEU A 272 -17.60 -8.50 -20.55
N LEU A 273 -18.37 -7.45 -20.44
CA LEU A 273 -19.83 -7.54 -20.50
C LEU A 273 -20.30 -7.66 -21.96
N PRO A 274 -21.50 -8.20 -22.22
CA PRO A 274 -22.05 -8.25 -23.55
C PRO A 274 -22.19 -6.87 -24.20
N ASP A 275 -22.17 -6.82 -25.53
CA ASP A 275 -22.29 -5.58 -26.30
C ASP A 275 -23.47 -4.71 -25.87
N GLY A 276 -23.18 -3.46 -25.53
CA GLY A 276 -24.15 -2.46 -25.10
C GLY A 276 -24.52 -2.51 -23.62
N ASP A 277 -23.93 -3.38 -22.83
CA ASP A 277 -24.09 -3.41 -21.38
C ASP A 277 -22.88 -2.82 -20.65
N ASP A 278 -23.18 -1.98 -19.64
CA ASP A 278 -22.31 -1.60 -18.56
C ASP A 278 -22.68 -2.40 -17.28
N PRO A 279 -21.86 -2.42 -16.22
CA PRO A 279 -22.18 -3.16 -15.00
C PRO A 279 -23.54 -2.76 -14.37
N ASP A 280 -23.94 -1.50 -14.48
CA ASP A 280 -25.24 -1.00 -14.00
C ASP A 280 -26.41 -1.60 -14.80
N SER A 281 -26.34 -1.59 -16.13
CA SER A 281 -27.39 -2.16 -16.99
C SER A 281 -27.49 -3.67 -16.89
N PHE A 282 -26.34 -4.35 -16.79
CA PHE A 282 -26.27 -5.80 -16.64
C PHE A 282 -26.85 -6.25 -15.28
N ALA A 283 -26.48 -5.57 -14.18
CA ALA A 283 -27.03 -5.84 -12.86
C ALA A 283 -28.55 -5.63 -12.75
N ARG A 284 -29.14 -4.79 -13.61
CA ARG A 284 -30.59 -4.58 -13.66
C ARG A 284 -31.34 -5.65 -14.46
N LYS A 285 -30.67 -6.31 -15.40
CA LYS A 285 -31.25 -7.36 -16.25
C LYS A 285 -31.15 -8.74 -15.61
N HIS A 286 -30.14 -8.96 -14.73
CA HIS A 286 -29.81 -10.25 -14.15
C HIS A 286 -29.87 -10.21 -12.63
N ASN A 287 -30.20 -11.35 -12.02
CA ASN A 287 -30.09 -11.48 -10.56
C ASN A 287 -28.63 -11.73 -10.12
N ALA A 288 -28.37 -11.67 -8.80
CA ALA A 288 -27.04 -11.83 -8.24
C ALA A 288 -26.35 -13.12 -8.66
N THR A 289 -27.10 -14.22 -8.66
CA THR A 289 -26.55 -15.56 -8.99
C THR A 289 -26.16 -15.65 -10.46
N GLU A 290 -27.02 -15.12 -11.35
CA GLU A 290 -26.76 -15.07 -12.80
C GLU A 290 -25.55 -14.18 -13.10
N PHE A 291 -25.46 -13.02 -12.45
CA PHE A 291 -24.32 -12.12 -12.65
C PHE A 291 -23.02 -12.74 -12.18
N GLN A 292 -23.00 -13.38 -11.00
CA GLN A 292 -21.82 -14.07 -10.50
C GLN A 292 -21.41 -15.25 -11.38
N ALA A 293 -22.40 -16.04 -11.86
CA ALA A 293 -22.14 -17.14 -12.80
C ALA A 293 -21.54 -16.61 -14.11
N PHE A 294 -22.11 -15.54 -14.67
CA PHE A 294 -21.58 -14.90 -15.87
C PHE A 294 -20.12 -14.47 -15.71
N ILE A 295 -19.79 -13.81 -14.56
CA ILE A 295 -18.40 -13.42 -14.29
C ILE A 295 -17.49 -14.64 -14.23
N GLN A 296 -17.87 -15.70 -13.51
CA GLN A 296 -17.06 -16.92 -13.36
C GLN A 296 -16.81 -17.63 -14.70
N GLU A 297 -17.78 -17.62 -15.59
CA GLU A 297 -17.69 -18.25 -16.91
C GLU A 297 -16.88 -17.43 -17.92
N ASN A 298 -16.92 -16.10 -17.81
CA ASN A 298 -16.37 -15.19 -18.82
C ASN A 298 -15.10 -14.44 -18.34
N GLU A 299 -14.72 -14.55 -17.08
CA GLU A 299 -13.48 -13.95 -16.64
C GLU A 299 -12.25 -14.66 -17.18
N THR A 300 -11.32 -13.91 -17.69
CA THR A 300 -10.09 -14.41 -18.29
C THR A 300 -8.89 -13.71 -17.65
N ASP A 301 -7.78 -14.44 -17.48
CA ASP A 301 -6.51 -13.84 -17.09
C ASP A 301 -6.12 -12.70 -18.05
N PHE A 302 -5.58 -11.61 -17.50
CA PHE A 302 -5.29 -10.41 -18.29
C PHE A 302 -4.30 -10.64 -19.43
N ILE A 303 -3.22 -11.39 -19.18
CA ILE A 303 -2.21 -11.66 -20.22
C ILE A 303 -2.82 -12.46 -21.35
N ARG A 304 -3.62 -13.49 -21.03
CA ARG A 304 -4.36 -14.27 -22.01
C ARG A 304 -5.38 -13.42 -22.77
N PHE A 305 -6.14 -12.59 -22.07
CA PHE A 305 -7.09 -11.66 -22.66
C PHE A 305 -6.40 -10.70 -23.64
N LYS A 306 -5.31 -10.05 -23.21
CA LYS A 306 -4.52 -9.14 -24.03
C LYS A 306 -3.95 -9.84 -25.26
N THR A 307 -3.45 -11.07 -25.09
CA THR A 307 -2.92 -11.88 -26.18
C THR A 307 -3.99 -12.16 -27.24
N ASN A 308 -5.16 -12.62 -26.83
CA ASN A 308 -6.25 -12.93 -27.75
C ASN A 308 -6.75 -11.68 -28.50
N LEU A 309 -6.97 -10.58 -27.78
CA LEU A 309 -7.42 -9.32 -28.36
C LEU A 309 -6.45 -8.79 -29.41
N LEU A 310 -5.14 -8.82 -29.12
CA LEU A 310 -4.12 -8.32 -30.04
C LEU A 310 -3.86 -9.30 -31.20
N LEU A 311 -4.09 -10.63 -31.00
CA LEU A 311 -4.01 -11.61 -32.08
C LEU A 311 -5.10 -11.40 -33.14
N GLU A 312 -6.32 -11.09 -32.71
CA GLU A 312 -7.42 -10.77 -33.62
C GLU A 312 -7.09 -9.53 -34.47
N ASP A 313 -6.53 -8.48 -33.85
CA ASP A 313 -6.11 -7.24 -34.54
C ASP A 313 -4.91 -7.45 -35.49
N ALA A 314 -3.98 -8.31 -35.11
CA ALA A 314 -2.76 -8.55 -35.89
C ALA A 314 -3.00 -9.42 -37.13
N GLY A 315 -3.97 -10.33 -37.07
CA GLY A 315 -4.28 -11.25 -38.17
C GLY A 315 -3.04 -11.99 -38.66
N LYS A 316 -2.77 -11.93 -39.99
CA LYS A 316 -1.60 -12.55 -40.63
C LYS A 316 -0.46 -11.57 -40.89
N ASP A 317 -0.56 -10.31 -40.46
CA ASP A 317 0.46 -9.29 -40.69
C ASP A 317 1.68 -9.51 -39.78
N PRO A 318 2.89 -9.77 -40.35
CA PRO A 318 4.08 -10.04 -39.55
C PRO A 318 4.52 -8.84 -38.70
N ILE A 319 4.31 -7.60 -39.18
CA ILE A 319 4.71 -6.38 -38.47
C ILE A 319 3.81 -6.21 -37.22
N LYS A 320 2.51 -6.32 -37.40
CA LYS A 320 1.55 -6.25 -36.29
C LYS A 320 1.76 -7.36 -35.26
N ARG A 321 2.15 -8.57 -35.71
CA ARG A 321 2.52 -9.66 -34.80
C ARG A 321 3.77 -9.35 -33.99
N ALA A 322 4.77 -8.72 -34.59
CA ALA A 322 5.96 -8.27 -33.85
C ALA A 322 5.63 -7.19 -32.82
N GLU A 323 4.75 -6.24 -33.16
CA GLU A 323 4.24 -5.22 -32.22
C GLU A 323 3.45 -5.86 -31.05
N LEU A 324 2.60 -6.86 -31.36
CA LEU A 324 1.88 -7.63 -30.37
C LEU A 324 2.82 -8.29 -29.37
N ILE A 325 3.83 -9.02 -29.86
CA ILE A 325 4.85 -9.66 -29.03
C ILE A 325 5.55 -8.61 -28.15
N GLY A 326 5.94 -7.48 -28.74
CA GLY A 326 6.54 -6.36 -28.02
C GLY A 326 5.64 -5.83 -26.87
N ASN A 327 4.34 -5.71 -27.09
CA ASN A 327 3.37 -5.27 -26.08
C ASN A 327 3.19 -6.28 -24.95
N LEU A 328 3.17 -7.58 -25.25
CA LEU A 328 3.08 -8.63 -24.25
C LEU A 328 4.34 -8.74 -23.40
N VAL A 329 5.51 -8.72 -24.07
CA VAL A 329 6.81 -8.67 -23.37
C VAL A 329 6.89 -7.47 -22.42
N GLN A 330 6.33 -6.32 -22.81
CA GLN A 330 6.26 -5.15 -21.94
C GLN A 330 5.43 -5.44 -20.68
N SER A 331 4.21 -5.99 -20.82
CA SER A 331 3.36 -6.30 -19.65
C SER A 331 3.95 -7.40 -18.77
N ILE A 332 4.60 -8.41 -19.35
CA ILE A 332 5.23 -9.47 -18.56
C ILE A 332 6.48 -8.93 -17.83
N SER A 333 7.24 -8.01 -18.45
CA SER A 333 8.48 -7.47 -17.86
C SER A 333 8.26 -6.69 -16.57
N ILE A 334 7.09 -6.09 -16.38
CA ILE A 334 6.77 -5.28 -15.18
C ILE A 334 6.33 -6.13 -13.99
N ILE A 335 5.97 -7.40 -14.19
CA ILE A 335 5.56 -8.31 -13.10
C ILE A 335 6.76 -8.52 -12.14
N PRO A 336 6.60 -8.28 -10.83
CA PRO A 336 7.73 -8.37 -9.88
C PRO A 336 8.25 -9.79 -9.67
N GLU A 337 7.35 -10.79 -9.63
CA GLU A 337 7.68 -12.17 -9.29
C GLU A 337 8.23 -12.95 -10.48
N ALA A 338 9.41 -13.56 -10.31
CA ALA A 338 10.10 -14.28 -11.38
C ALA A 338 9.33 -15.53 -11.85
N ILE A 339 8.73 -16.26 -10.90
CA ILE A 339 7.97 -17.49 -11.19
C ILE A 339 6.73 -17.15 -12.02
N VAL A 340 6.00 -16.11 -11.64
CA VAL A 340 4.80 -15.67 -12.35
C VAL A 340 5.16 -15.23 -13.78
N ARG A 341 6.26 -14.50 -13.95
CA ARG A 341 6.76 -14.15 -15.29
C ARG A 341 7.06 -15.37 -16.16
N ASP A 342 7.73 -16.39 -15.60
CA ASP A 342 8.07 -17.61 -16.36
C ASP A 342 6.83 -18.36 -16.82
N VAL A 343 5.80 -18.44 -15.97
CA VAL A 343 4.51 -19.05 -16.32
C VAL A 343 3.87 -18.30 -17.49
N TYR A 344 3.78 -16.97 -17.42
CA TYR A 344 3.20 -16.17 -18.50
C TYR A 344 4.03 -16.19 -19.79
N ILE A 345 5.36 -16.24 -19.70
CA ILE A 345 6.23 -16.41 -20.87
C ILE A 345 5.90 -17.72 -21.60
N LYS A 346 5.81 -18.83 -20.88
CA LYS A 346 5.49 -20.14 -21.46
C LYS A 346 4.10 -20.16 -22.08
N GLU A 347 3.10 -19.60 -21.40
CA GLU A 347 1.75 -19.50 -21.92
C GLU A 347 1.69 -18.64 -23.20
N CYS A 348 2.33 -17.47 -23.21
CA CYS A 348 2.41 -16.62 -24.38
C CYS A 348 3.17 -17.28 -25.53
N ALA A 349 4.26 -18.00 -25.25
CA ALA A 349 5.02 -18.74 -26.26
C ALA A 349 4.15 -19.78 -26.97
N GLN A 350 3.32 -20.50 -26.22
CA GLN A 350 2.36 -21.46 -26.78
C GLN A 350 1.27 -20.79 -27.63
N LEU A 351 0.66 -19.71 -27.12
CA LEU A 351 -0.42 -19.00 -27.83
C LEU A 351 0.08 -18.31 -29.12
N LEU A 352 1.30 -17.80 -29.11
CA LEU A 352 1.89 -17.08 -30.23
C LEU A 352 2.66 -17.98 -31.20
N HIS A 353 2.87 -19.26 -30.86
CA HIS A 353 3.70 -20.21 -31.60
C HIS A 353 5.13 -19.69 -31.83
N VAL A 354 5.76 -19.16 -30.77
CA VAL A 354 7.15 -18.71 -30.75
C VAL A 354 7.95 -19.47 -29.71
N GLU A 355 9.27 -19.47 -29.85
CA GLU A 355 10.14 -20.12 -28.86
C GLU A 355 10.13 -19.33 -27.53
N ASP A 356 9.99 -20.02 -26.41
CA ASP A 356 10.02 -19.44 -25.07
C ASP A 356 11.32 -18.70 -24.77
N LYS A 357 12.46 -19.24 -25.23
CA LYS A 357 13.78 -18.62 -25.10
C LYS A 357 13.86 -17.21 -25.68
N LEU A 358 13.15 -16.94 -26.79
CA LEU A 358 13.08 -15.62 -27.39
C LEU A 358 12.38 -14.64 -26.44
N LEU A 359 11.23 -15.04 -25.88
CA LEU A 359 10.47 -14.19 -24.95
C LEU A 359 11.24 -13.96 -23.66
N VAL A 360 11.90 -14.99 -23.11
CA VAL A 360 12.78 -14.85 -21.92
C VAL A 360 13.85 -13.79 -22.15
N SER A 361 14.56 -13.89 -23.30
CA SER A 361 15.61 -12.91 -23.66
C SER A 361 15.07 -11.48 -23.78
N GLU A 362 13.92 -11.30 -24.45
CA GLU A 362 13.33 -9.97 -24.63
C GLU A 362 12.77 -9.38 -23.32
N VAL A 363 12.19 -10.21 -22.45
CA VAL A 363 11.76 -9.78 -21.11
C VAL A 363 12.96 -9.37 -20.26
N ALA A 364 14.07 -10.13 -20.30
CA ALA A 364 15.30 -9.80 -19.57
C ALA A 364 15.88 -8.44 -20.03
N LYS A 365 16.03 -8.22 -21.33
CA LYS A 365 16.50 -6.94 -21.90
C LYS A 365 15.64 -5.75 -21.49
N ARG A 366 14.31 -5.91 -21.47
CA ARG A 366 13.41 -4.83 -21.05
C ARG A 366 13.54 -4.50 -19.58
N ARG A 367 13.68 -5.52 -18.72
CA ARG A 367 13.90 -5.32 -17.30
C ARG A 367 15.21 -4.60 -17.02
N GLU A 368 16.29 -4.98 -17.70
CA GLU A 368 17.58 -4.32 -17.60
C GLU A 368 17.46 -2.83 -17.97
N LYS A 369 16.86 -2.54 -19.11
CA LYS A 369 16.60 -1.16 -19.55
C LYS A 369 15.72 -0.36 -18.59
N GLN A 370 14.71 -1.00 -18.00
CA GLN A 370 13.87 -0.35 -16.98
C GLN A 370 14.67 -0.05 -15.70
N ALA A 371 15.52 -0.98 -15.24
CA ALA A 371 16.39 -0.78 -14.10
C ALA A 371 17.38 0.37 -14.32
N GLU A 372 18.00 0.45 -15.51
CA GLU A 372 18.87 1.57 -15.89
C GLU A 372 18.13 2.91 -15.88
N GLN A 373 16.94 2.97 -16.49
CA GLN A 373 16.12 4.19 -16.52
C GLN A 373 15.68 4.63 -15.10
N GLN A 374 15.36 3.68 -14.23
CA GLN A 374 15.02 3.99 -12.85
C GLN A 374 16.23 4.50 -12.07
N ALA A 375 17.41 3.91 -12.28
CA ALA A 375 18.65 4.37 -11.69
C ALA A 375 19.02 5.79 -12.16
N GLU A 376 18.92 6.08 -13.46
CA GLU A 376 19.15 7.41 -14.01
C GLU A 376 18.17 8.47 -13.48
N ARG A 377 16.87 8.12 -13.35
CA ARG A 377 15.87 9.01 -12.75
C ARG A 377 16.18 9.31 -11.30
N ALA A 378 16.50 8.28 -10.52
CA ALA A 378 16.90 8.43 -9.12
C ALA A 378 18.15 9.32 -8.97
N GLU A 379 19.11 9.18 -9.89
CA GLU A 379 20.31 10.02 -9.89
C GLU A 379 20.01 11.48 -10.28
N ARG A 380 19.15 11.70 -11.28
CA ARG A 380 18.70 13.06 -11.66
C ARG A 380 17.94 13.74 -10.50
N GLU A 381 17.03 13.01 -9.84
CA GLU A 381 16.30 13.52 -8.67
C GLU A 381 17.27 13.87 -7.53
N ARG A 382 18.28 13.03 -7.27
CA ARG A 382 19.33 13.32 -6.29
C ARG A 382 20.15 14.57 -6.66
N ARG A 383 20.52 14.72 -7.92
CA ARG A 383 21.27 15.90 -8.41
C ARG A 383 20.43 17.19 -8.28
N SER A 384 19.14 17.13 -8.64
CA SER A 384 18.22 18.28 -8.52
C SER A 384 17.95 18.65 -7.06
N ALA A 385 17.79 17.68 -6.17
CA ALA A 385 17.64 17.91 -4.74
C ALA A 385 18.89 18.53 -4.11
N ASN A 386 20.09 18.07 -4.52
CA ASN A 386 21.35 18.63 -4.05
C ASN A 386 21.57 20.08 -4.58
N ALA A 387 21.17 20.36 -5.84
CA ALA A 387 21.24 21.70 -6.41
C ALA A 387 20.25 22.68 -5.70
N ALA A 388 19.06 22.20 -5.38
CA ALA A 388 18.09 22.99 -4.61
C ALA A 388 18.58 23.30 -3.18
N ARG A 389 19.26 22.33 -2.53
CA ARG A 389 19.91 22.56 -1.22
C ARG A 389 21.07 23.57 -1.30
N ALA A 390 21.93 23.44 -2.28
CA ALA A 390 23.05 24.39 -2.47
C ALA A 390 22.54 25.82 -2.69
N ASN A 391 21.42 26.00 -3.42
CA ASN A 391 20.79 27.30 -3.62
C ASN A 391 20.08 27.83 -2.37
N ALA A 392 19.60 26.98 -1.48
CA ALA A 392 19.01 27.38 -0.20
C ALA A 392 20.06 27.81 0.83
N GLU A 393 21.26 27.20 0.83
CA GLU A 393 22.37 27.56 1.72
C GLU A 393 23.10 28.84 1.29
N THR A 394 23.03 29.24 0.00
CA THR A 394 23.62 30.49 -0.51
C THR A 394 22.68 31.71 -0.41
N GLY A 395 21.41 31.51 -0.01
CA GLY A 395 20.35 32.53 0.03
C GLY A 395 20.31 33.42 1.28
N VAL A 396 21.25 33.30 2.24
CA VAL A 396 21.30 34.12 3.46
C VAL A 396 22.48 35.07 3.42
N ASN A 397 22.54 35.95 2.43
CA ASN A 397 23.20 37.28 2.55
C ASN A 397 23.04 38.07 1.24
N GLY A 398 22.33 39.19 1.28
CA GLY A 398 22.37 40.17 0.19
C GLY A 398 21.03 40.76 -0.20
N SER A 399 20.73 41.88 0.46
CA SER A 399 19.60 42.77 0.19
C SER A 399 19.74 43.50 -1.17
N HIS A 400 18.57 43.75 -1.80
CA HIS A 400 18.22 44.85 -2.72
C HIS A 400 18.97 45.02 -4.04
N THR A 401 18.25 44.83 -5.15
CA THR A 401 17.78 45.93 -6.04
C THR A 401 16.89 45.39 -7.13
N ALA A 402 15.83 46.13 -7.41
CA ALA A 402 14.87 45.94 -8.50
C ALA A 402 15.50 46.32 -9.87
N ALA A 403 15.09 45.60 -10.95
CA ALA A 403 14.64 46.23 -12.20
C ALA A 403 14.31 45.20 -13.30
N THR A 404 13.06 45.26 -13.73
CA THR A 404 12.53 45.24 -15.09
C THR A 404 12.94 44.14 -16.10
N ASN A 405 11.92 43.35 -16.49
CA ASN A 405 11.80 42.69 -17.81
C ASN A 405 11.80 43.71 -18.95
N PRO A 406 12.23 43.40 -20.21
CA PRO A 406 11.26 42.82 -21.15
C PRO A 406 11.82 41.83 -22.21
N ASP A 407 10.87 41.15 -22.84
CA ASP A 407 10.78 40.64 -24.20
C ASP A 407 11.30 39.25 -24.59
N ALA A 408 10.30 38.50 -25.00
CA ALA A 408 10.37 37.27 -25.78
C ALA A 408 11.02 37.49 -27.16
N GLN A 409 11.75 36.51 -27.65
CA GLN A 409 11.64 36.05 -29.05
C GLN A 409 12.48 34.79 -29.35
N GLN A 410 11.87 33.93 -30.14
CA GLN A 410 12.32 32.74 -30.85
C GLN A 410 13.74 32.78 -31.41
N ALA A 411 14.44 31.64 -31.42
CA ALA A 411 15.15 31.06 -32.56
C ALA A 411 15.90 29.78 -32.15
N GLY A 412 15.63 28.62 -32.74
CA GLY A 412 16.44 28.16 -33.88
C GLY A 412 17.56 27.21 -33.43
N TYR A 413 17.38 25.89 -33.63
CA TYR A 413 18.46 24.89 -33.57
C TYR A 413 19.54 25.17 -34.64
N PRO A 414 20.82 24.82 -34.37
CA PRO A 414 21.57 24.07 -35.36
C PRO A 414 22.23 22.80 -34.81
N SER A 415 22.07 21.76 -35.61
CA SER A 415 22.84 20.52 -35.58
C SER A 415 24.33 20.78 -35.70
N GLN A 416 25.15 20.18 -34.83
CA GLN A 416 26.58 20.00 -35.15
C GLN A 416 27.01 18.56 -34.85
N SER A 417 27.62 18.01 -35.87
CA SER A 417 28.22 16.72 -36.07
C SER A 417 29.32 16.37 -35.06
N LEU A 418 29.30 15.11 -34.60
CA LEU A 418 30.35 14.45 -33.82
C LEU A 418 31.56 14.10 -34.71
N PRO A 419 32.80 14.22 -34.20
CA PRO A 419 33.96 13.60 -34.84
C PRO A 419 34.15 12.15 -34.40
N ALA A 420 34.46 11.30 -35.36
CA ALA A 420 34.78 9.90 -35.22
C ALA A 420 36.15 9.69 -34.56
N GLY A 421 36.25 8.65 -33.72
CA GLY A 421 37.53 7.98 -33.48
C GLY A 421 37.94 7.89 -32.01
N LEU A 422 37.51 6.83 -31.30
CA LEU A 422 38.27 6.21 -30.21
C LEU A 422 38.09 4.69 -30.29
N PRO A 423 39.11 3.89 -29.96
CA PRO A 423 39.10 2.45 -30.21
C PRO A 423 38.21 1.70 -29.25
N SER A 424 37.54 0.69 -29.80
CA SER A 424 36.73 -0.28 -29.05
C SER A 424 37.64 -1.15 -28.18
N GLU A 425 37.65 -0.90 -26.90
CA GLU A 425 38.07 -1.91 -25.92
C GLU A 425 36.87 -2.79 -25.57
N THR A 426 36.98 -4.06 -25.89
CA THR A 426 36.04 -5.10 -25.44
C THR A 426 36.05 -5.16 -23.92
N PRO A 427 34.88 -5.11 -23.25
CA PRO A 427 34.84 -5.31 -21.82
C PRO A 427 35.33 -6.73 -21.45
N PRO A 428 35.98 -6.90 -20.30
CA PRO A 428 36.45 -8.21 -19.85
C PRO A 428 35.26 -9.16 -19.66
N PRO A 429 35.45 -10.48 -19.88
CA PRO A 429 34.39 -11.46 -19.70
C PRO A 429 33.87 -11.42 -18.25
N PHE A 430 32.55 -11.44 -18.11
CA PHE A 430 31.88 -11.57 -16.82
C PHE A 430 32.44 -12.78 -16.07
N PRO A 431 32.69 -12.67 -14.74
CA PRO A 431 32.98 -13.83 -13.92
C PRO A 431 31.79 -14.81 -14.00
N PRO A 432 32.06 -16.12 -13.92
CA PRO A 432 31.01 -17.13 -13.97
C PRO A 432 29.96 -16.83 -12.88
N GLU A 433 28.69 -17.05 -13.21
CA GLU A 433 27.57 -16.94 -12.27
C GLU A 433 27.92 -17.71 -10.99
N GLU A 434 28.19 -16.97 -9.91
CA GLU A 434 28.32 -17.57 -8.59
C GLU A 434 26.95 -18.14 -8.22
N GLU A 435 26.89 -19.45 -8.01
CA GLU A 435 25.74 -20.14 -7.44
C GLU A 435 25.26 -19.35 -6.22
N TYR A 436 24.01 -18.98 -6.21
CA TYR A 436 23.35 -18.35 -5.06
C TYR A 436 23.45 -19.29 -3.87
N VAL A 437 24.39 -19.07 -2.99
CA VAL A 437 24.50 -19.81 -1.74
C VAL A 437 23.29 -19.40 -0.89
N SER A 438 22.38 -20.33 -0.70
CA SER A 438 21.26 -20.15 0.23
C SER A 438 21.81 -20.15 1.65
N PHE A 439 21.62 -19.06 2.38
CA PHE A 439 21.98 -18.97 3.81
C PHE A 439 21.01 -19.73 4.72
N ILE A 440 19.93 -20.27 4.15
CA ILE A 440 18.98 -21.13 4.85
C ILE A 440 19.48 -22.56 4.68
N PRO A 441 19.64 -23.34 5.76
CA PRO A 441 20.03 -24.74 5.65
C PRO A 441 19.11 -25.50 4.69
N GLN A 442 19.70 -26.16 3.69
CA GLN A 442 18.93 -26.91 2.68
C GLN A 442 18.48 -28.29 3.18
N GLU A 443 19.13 -28.82 4.20
CA GLU A 443 18.82 -30.11 4.80
C GLU A 443 18.29 -29.96 6.23
N GLY A 444 17.02 -30.31 6.41
CA GLY A 444 16.34 -30.31 7.69
C GLY A 444 15.64 -29.00 8.05
N LYS A 445 14.72 -29.06 9.02
CA LYS A 445 14.00 -27.90 9.55
C LYS A 445 14.82 -27.09 10.56
N GLU A 446 15.96 -27.61 10.98
CA GLU A 446 16.83 -27.02 12.00
C GLU A 446 17.41 -25.69 11.49
N GLY A 447 17.12 -24.60 12.21
CA GLY A 447 17.59 -23.26 11.85
C GLY A 447 16.70 -22.46 10.89
N GLN A 448 15.61 -23.04 10.38
CA GLN A 448 14.67 -22.29 9.52
C GLN A 448 13.55 -21.59 10.31
N GLU A 449 13.07 -22.21 11.39
CA GLU A 449 11.89 -21.76 12.14
C GLU A 449 12.08 -20.36 12.75
N PHE A 450 13.29 -20.09 13.25
CA PHE A 450 13.63 -18.83 13.92
C PHE A 450 14.51 -17.90 13.08
N TYR A 451 14.83 -18.26 11.86
CA TYR A 451 15.75 -17.54 10.97
C TYR A 451 15.46 -16.03 10.88
N LYS A 452 14.19 -15.64 10.76
CA LYS A 452 13.79 -14.24 10.66
C LYS A 452 14.10 -13.43 11.92
N TYR A 453 13.89 -14.03 13.08
CA TYR A 453 14.12 -13.39 14.38
C TYR A 453 15.61 -13.27 14.67
N GLU A 454 16.33 -14.36 14.49
CA GLU A 454 17.79 -14.40 14.66
C GLU A 454 18.49 -13.40 13.74
N ARG A 455 18.07 -13.33 12.48
CA ARG A 455 18.61 -12.39 11.49
C ARG A 455 18.45 -10.93 11.91
N LEU A 456 17.33 -10.54 12.53
CA LEU A 456 17.13 -9.19 13.04
C LEU A 456 18.07 -8.86 14.21
N ILE A 457 18.26 -9.81 15.12
CA ILE A 457 19.19 -9.65 16.23
C ILE A 457 20.62 -9.59 15.69
N LEU A 458 21.01 -10.49 14.79
CA LEU A 458 22.31 -10.52 14.17
C LEU A 458 22.66 -9.23 13.42
N LYS A 459 21.66 -8.61 12.77
CA LYS A 459 21.83 -7.28 12.18
C LYS A 459 22.26 -6.23 13.21
N MET A 460 21.72 -6.26 14.42
CA MET A 460 22.14 -5.36 15.49
C MET A 460 23.56 -5.65 15.96
N VAL A 461 23.95 -6.93 16.04
CA VAL A 461 25.33 -7.34 16.38
C VAL A 461 26.33 -6.85 15.33
N VAL A 462 26.02 -6.99 14.04
CA VAL A 462 26.92 -6.57 12.95
C VAL A 462 27.03 -5.05 12.84
N LEU A 463 25.93 -4.30 13.03
CA LEU A 463 25.93 -2.84 12.89
C LEU A 463 26.42 -2.10 14.15
N TYR A 464 26.09 -2.61 15.33
CA TYR A 464 26.23 -1.90 16.61
C TYR A 464 26.86 -2.75 17.72
N GLY A 465 27.46 -3.90 17.41
CA GLY A 465 27.90 -4.89 18.39
C GLY A 465 28.82 -4.33 19.48
N GLU A 466 29.74 -3.41 19.12
CA GLU A 466 30.69 -2.79 20.02
C GLU A 466 30.12 -1.56 20.76
N ARG A 467 28.92 -1.10 20.42
CA ARG A 467 28.32 0.06 21.09
C ARG A 467 27.86 -0.27 22.49
N VAL A 468 28.13 0.64 23.43
CA VAL A 468 27.63 0.51 24.80
C VAL A 468 26.11 0.73 24.80
N MET A 469 25.39 -0.24 25.32
CA MET A 469 23.94 -0.22 25.40
C MET A 469 23.45 0.35 26.74
N CYS A 470 24.03 -0.08 27.84
CA CYS A 470 23.69 0.35 29.19
C CYS A 470 24.88 0.16 30.15
N ASN A 471 24.81 0.82 31.31
CA ASN A 471 25.71 0.57 32.42
C ASN A 471 24.99 -0.32 33.43
N VAL A 472 25.65 -1.37 33.91
CA VAL A 472 25.13 -2.24 34.97
C VAL A 472 26.01 -2.04 36.20
N THR A 473 25.36 -1.78 37.33
CA THR A 473 26.02 -1.63 38.62
C THR A 473 26.17 -3.01 39.25
N ASN A 474 27.43 -3.42 39.53
CA ASN A 474 27.71 -4.67 40.24
C ASN A 474 27.39 -4.57 41.75
N GLU A 475 27.45 -5.67 42.49
CA GLU A 475 27.17 -5.71 43.93
C GLU A 475 28.08 -4.78 44.76
N GLU A 476 29.23 -4.40 44.22
CA GLU A 476 30.20 -3.50 44.83
C GLU A 476 29.95 -1.99 44.49
N GLY A 477 28.90 -1.69 43.73
CA GLY A 477 28.53 -0.31 43.36
C GLY A 477 29.34 0.28 42.20
N GLN A 478 30.11 -0.53 41.46
CA GLN A 478 30.83 -0.09 40.28
C GLN A 478 29.95 -0.24 39.03
N GLU A 479 29.91 0.81 38.22
CA GLU A 479 29.24 0.78 36.94
C GLU A 479 30.16 0.19 35.86
N THR A 480 29.70 -0.86 35.22
CA THR A 480 30.39 -1.53 34.10
C THR A 480 29.54 -1.30 32.82
N PRO A 481 30.11 -0.74 31.76
CA PRO A 481 29.41 -0.59 30.49
C PRO A 481 29.22 -1.96 29.84
N ILE A 482 28.01 -2.27 29.39
CA ILE A 482 27.67 -3.48 28.65
C ILE A 482 27.41 -3.10 27.20
N THR A 483 28.10 -3.77 26.27
CA THR A 483 27.91 -3.61 24.83
C THR A 483 26.67 -4.34 24.34
N VAL A 484 26.23 -4.01 23.12
CA VAL A 484 25.10 -4.69 22.46
C VAL A 484 25.33 -6.20 22.36
N THR A 485 26.52 -6.62 21.94
CA THR A 485 26.87 -8.05 21.83
C THR A 485 26.83 -8.76 23.18
N GLU A 486 27.43 -8.15 24.21
CA GLU A 486 27.42 -8.71 25.57
C GLU A 486 26.02 -8.85 26.14
N TYR A 487 25.17 -7.84 25.95
CA TYR A 487 23.78 -7.89 26.38
C TYR A 487 23.04 -9.08 25.76
N ILE A 488 23.14 -9.24 24.42
CA ILE A 488 22.49 -10.32 23.70
C ILE A 488 22.99 -11.70 24.16
N VAL A 489 24.31 -11.84 24.33
CA VAL A 489 24.91 -13.10 24.78
C VAL A 489 24.49 -13.45 26.20
N ASN A 490 24.49 -12.47 27.12
CA ASN A 490 24.09 -12.69 28.50
C ASN A 490 22.60 -13.04 28.60
N ASP A 491 21.74 -12.32 27.87
CA ASP A 491 20.30 -12.57 27.85
C ASP A 491 19.93 -13.96 27.28
N LEU A 492 20.69 -14.45 26.30
CA LEU A 492 20.55 -15.82 25.78
C LEU A 492 21.04 -16.86 26.80
N LYS A 493 22.16 -16.59 27.47
CA LYS A 493 22.74 -17.50 28.48
C LYS A 493 21.85 -17.64 29.72
N GLU A 494 21.21 -16.55 30.17
CA GLU A 494 20.31 -16.58 31.33
C GLU A 494 19.10 -17.51 31.11
N ASP A 495 18.62 -17.62 29.88
CA ASP A 495 17.48 -18.48 29.54
C ASP A 495 17.93 -19.82 28.90
N GLU A 496 19.22 -20.16 28.93
CA GLU A 496 19.81 -21.36 28.32
C GLU A 496 19.47 -21.51 26.82
N LEU A 497 19.34 -20.38 26.10
CA LEU A 497 19.01 -20.32 24.68
C LEU A 497 20.24 -20.07 23.82
N ALA A 498 20.17 -20.52 22.57
CA ALA A 498 21.16 -20.24 21.54
C ALA A 498 20.49 -20.04 20.20
N PHE A 499 21.16 -19.38 19.25
CA PHE A 499 20.68 -19.32 17.90
C PHE A 499 20.61 -20.73 17.28
N HIS A 500 19.54 -21.03 16.58
CA HIS A 500 19.32 -22.32 15.94
C HIS A 500 20.11 -22.43 14.63
N ASN A 501 20.28 -21.33 13.91
CA ASN A 501 21.10 -21.31 12.69
C ASN A 501 22.58 -21.36 13.03
N PRO A 502 23.35 -22.35 12.52
CA PRO A 502 24.79 -22.52 12.83
C PRO A 502 25.64 -21.30 12.44
N LEU A 503 25.34 -20.68 11.28
CA LEU A 503 26.07 -19.50 10.80
C LEU A 503 25.81 -18.27 11.69
N HIS A 504 24.56 -18.07 12.12
CA HIS A 504 24.21 -16.98 13.04
C HIS A 504 24.90 -17.16 14.40
N ARG A 505 24.94 -18.39 14.90
CA ARG A 505 25.64 -18.74 16.13
C ARG A 505 27.12 -18.46 16.04
N GLN A 506 27.77 -18.83 14.93
CA GLN A 506 29.18 -18.56 14.69
C GLN A 506 29.49 -17.06 14.73
N ILE A 507 28.73 -16.24 13.99
CA ILE A 507 28.92 -14.78 13.95
C ILE A 507 28.75 -14.15 15.34
N LEU A 508 27.74 -14.59 16.11
CA LEU A 508 27.53 -14.08 17.47
C LEU A 508 28.69 -14.48 18.42
N THR A 509 29.20 -15.71 18.32
CA THR A 509 30.32 -16.19 19.11
C THR A 509 31.61 -15.43 18.79
N GLU A 510 31.91 -15.24 17.49
CA GLU A 510 33.09 -14.48 17.06
C GLU A 510 33.00 -13.01 17.47
N ALA A 511 31.79 -12.39 17.41
CA ALA A 511 31.58 -11.04 17.90
C ALA A 511 31.89 -10.93 19.40
N ALA A 512 31.40 -11.89 20.22
CA ALA A 512 31.60 -11.91 21.65
C ALA A 512 33.07 -12.09 22.05
N GLU A 513 33.84 -12.92 21.32
CA GLU A 513 35.25 -13.14 21.57
C GLU A 513 36.12 -11.92 21.24
N ARG A 514 35.71 -11.08 20.30
CA ARG A 514 36.48 -9.97 19.76
C ARG A 514 36.09 -8.60 20.28
N ILE A 515 35.00 -8.51 20.98
CA ILE A 515 34.41 -7.22 21.41
C ILE A 515 35.36 -6.37 22.25
N HIS A 516 36.26 -6.99 23.00
CA HIS A 516 37.23 -6.29 23.86
C HIS A 516 38.58 -6.01 23.17
N ASN A 517 38.73 -6.38 21.88
CA ASN A 517 39.97 -6.10 21.17
C ASN A 517 40.06 -4.62 20.80
N GLU A 518 41.19 -4.00 21.04
CA GLU A 518 41.44 -2.60 20.74
C GLU A 518 41.18 -2.29 19.25
N GLY A 519 40.26 -1.36 18.94
CA GLY A 519 39.92 -0.96 17.57
C GLY A 519 38.98 -1.93 16.84
N PHE A 520 38.36 -2.89 17.51
CA PHE A 520 37.36 -3.77 16.89
C PHE A 520 36.09 -2.99 16.53
N THR A 521 35.69 -3.13 15.28
CA THR A 521 34.40 -2.62 14.76
C THR A 521 33.73 -3.79 14.08
N ALA A 522 32.57 -4.21 14.60
CA ALA A 522 31.85 -5.40 14.14
C ALA A 522 31.52 -5.32 12.65
N GLU A 523 31.00 -4.18 12.19
CA GLU A 523 30.66 -3.95 10.80
C GLU A 523 31.85 -4.19 9.86
N ARG A 524 33.00 -3.57 10.14
CA ARG A 524 34.20 -3.69 9.30
C ARG A 524 34.77 -5.12 9.32
N TYR A 525 34.74 -5.75 10.49
CA TYR A 525 35.27 -7.10 10.67
C TYR A 525 34.48 -8.12 9.87
N PHE A 526 33.13 -8.12 10.00
CA PHE A 526 32.29 -9.12 9.35
C PHE A 526 32.10 -8.87 7.85
N VAL A 527 32.15 -7.62 7.38
CA VAL A 527 32.15 -7.32 5.93
C VAL A 527 33.43 -7.81 5.27
N ALA A 528 34.58 -7.67 5.92
CA ALA A 528 35.89 -8.12 5.42
C ALA A 528 36.28 -9.54 5.92
N HIS A 529 35.32 -10.32 6.38
CA HIS A 529 35.59 -11.63 6.98
C HIS A 529 36.23 -12.59 5.95
N PRO A 530 37.26 -13.42 6.36
CA PRO A 530 37.91 -14.37 5.46
C PRO A 530 36.97 -15.43 4.88
N ASP A 531 35.95 -15.82 5.64
CA ASP A 531 34.89 -16.72 5.15
C ASP A 531 33.93 -15.91 4.26
N PRO A 532 33.80 -16.23 2.94
CA PRO A 532 32.94 -15.52 2.02
C PRO A 532 31.46 -15.63 2.35
N VAL A 533 31.03 -16.68 3.08
CA VAL A 533 29.63 -16.86 3.49
C VAL A 533 29.27 -15.86 4.57
N ILE A 534 30.14 -15.68 5.57
CA ILE A 534 29.97 -14.69 6.65
C ILE A 534 30.00 -13.27 6.06
N SER A 535 30.99 -12.97 5.21
CA SER A 535 31.13 -11.68 4.56
C SER A 535 29.86 -11.31 3.75
N LYS A 536 29.37 -12.24 2.92
CA LYS A 536 28.18 -12.03 2.09
C LYS A 536 26.91 -11.82 2.93
N LEU A 537 26.69 -12.62 3.97
CA LEU A 537 25.57 -12.43 4.90
C LEU A 537 25.64 -11.07 5.58
N SER A 538 26.84 -10.67 6.03
CA SER A 538 27.04 -9.38 6.71
C SER A 538 26.76 -8.19 5.79
N VAL A 539 27.23 -8.23 4.55
CA VAL A 539 26.90 -7.22 3.51
C VAL A 539 25.39 -7.17 3.27
N GLU A 540 24.70 -8.31 3.22
CA GLU A 540 23.27 -8.38 3.04
C GLU A 540 22.49 -7.80 4.25
N LEU A 541 22.98 -8.01 5.48
CA LEU A 541 22.39 -7.45 6.70
C LEU A 541 22.53 -5.92 6.76
N ILE A 542 23.65 -5.38 6.28
CA ILE A 542 23.94 -3.92 6.27
C ILE A 542 23.25 -3.22 5.12
N SER A 543 23.09 -3.89 3.96
CA SER A 543 22.47 -3.29 2.80
C SER A 543 21.00 -2.95 3.08
N ASN A 544 20.71 -1.65 3.24
CA ASN A 544 19.35 -1.15 3.35
C ASN A 544 18.66 -1.26 1.99
N ARG A 545 17.82 -2.27 1.79
CA ARG A 545 16.95 -2.41 0.59
C ARG A 545 15.95 -1.25 0.42
N TYR A 546 15.71 -0.46 1.48
CA TYR A 546 14.83 0.71 1.46
C TYR A 546 15.59 1.94 1.92
N GLN A 547 16.06 2.76 0.97
CA GLN A 547 16.55 4.09 1.29
C GLN A 547 15.35 5.02 1.52
N LEU A 548 15.10 5.38 2.76
CA LEU A 548 14.23 6.49 3.11
C LEU A 548 14.80 7.80 2.54
N ARG A 549 13.93 8.72 2.09
CA ARG A 549 14.35 10.05 1.64
C ARG A 549 15.09 10.76 2.77
N LYS A 550 16.17 11.48 2.46
CA LYS A 550 16.99 12.19 3.46
C LYS A 550 16.18 13.10 4.40
N SER A 551 15.11 13.73 3.90
CA SER A 551 14.19 14.54 4.72
C SER A 551 13.37 13.75 5.75
N GLN A 552 13.26 12.44 5.59
CA GLN A 552 12.62 11.56 6.59
C GLN A 552 13.63 11.01 7.59
N ILE A 553 14.91 10.90 7.19
CA ILE A 553 16.00 10.44 8.07
C ILE A 553 16.34 11.51 9.12
N GLU A 554 16.32 12.79 8.74
CA GLU A 554 16.62 13.91 9.65
C GLU A 554 15.56 14.15 10.75
N GLN A 555 14.36 13.58 10.60
CA GLN A 555 13.26 13.64 11.58
C GLN A 555 13.08 12.33 12.36
N MET A 556 13.81 11.27 12.04
CA MET A 556 13.74 9.99 12.75
C MET A 556 14.92 9.88 13.72
N VAL A 557 14.60 9.57 14.97
CA VAL A 557 15.59 9.08 15.95
C VAL A 557 16.28 7.86 15.34
N THR A 558 17.60 7.89 15.26
CA THR A 558 18.39 6.81 14.65
C THR A 558 18.23 5.51 15.45
N ASP A 559 18.42 4.35 14.80
CA ASP A 559 18.41 3.05 15.50
C ASP A 559 19.45 3.03 16.63
N GLU A 560 20.58 3.74 16.44
CA GLU A 560 21.67 3.89 17.42
C GLU A 560 21.21 4.60 18.71
N GLU A 561 20.35 5.60 18.62
CA GLU A 561 19.81 6.32 19.79
C GLU A 561 18.73 5.52 20.55
N ARG A 562 18.22 4.44 19.95
CA ARG A 562 17.16 3.62 20.50
C ARG A 562 17.57 2.19 20.79
N LEU A 563 18.86 1.86 20.78
CA LEU A 563 19.35 0.50 21.00
C LEU A 563 18.82 -0.10 22.31
N TYR A 564 18.73 0.70 23.38
CA TYR A 564 18.23 0.28 24.69
C TYR A 564 16.72 -0.14 24.69
N GLU A 565 15.95 0.30 23.70
CA GLU A 565 14.55 -0.13 23.52
C GLU A 565 14.45 -1.28 22.51
N LEU A 566 15.25 -1.21 21.45
CA LEU A 566 15.14 -2.04 20.26
C LEU A 566 15.64 -3.46 20.53
N ILE A 567 16.80 -3.59 21.21
CA ILE A 567 17.43 -4.89 21.46
C ILE A 567 16.61 -5.74 22.43
N PRO A 568 16.19 -5.26 23.63
CA PRO A 568 15.34 -6.06 24.50
C PRO A 568 14.04 -6.53 23.84
N ARG A 569 13.49 -5.69 22.97
CA ARG A 569 12.28 -6.03 22.22
C ARG A 569 12.52 -7.12 21.18
N LEU A 570 13.64 -7.08 20.46
CA LEU A 570 14.01 -8.14 19.52
C LEU A 570 14.24 -9.46 20.25
N MET A 571 14.90 -9.42 21.41
CA MET A 571 15.14 -10.59 22.26
C MET A 571 13.83 -11.21 22.76
N ILE A 572 12.89 -10.40 23.27
CA ILE A 572 11.57 -10.88 23.69
C ILE A 572 10.78 -11.49 22.52
N ASN A 573 10.84 -10.89 21.32
CA ASN A 573 10.20 -11.45 20.12
C ASN A 573 10.77 -12.83 19.74
N PHE A 574 12.06 -12.99 19.81
CA PHE A 574 12.73 -14.27 19.55
C PHE A 574 12.31 -15.33 20.57
N LYS A 575 12.42 -15.02 21.86
CA LYS A 575 12.00 -15.92 22.97
C LYS A 575 10.50 -16.28 22.86
N TYR A 576 9.65 -15.31 22.50
CA TYR A 576 8.22 -15.54 22.29
C TYR A 576 7.97 -16.53 21.13
N ALA A 577 8.71 -16.42 20.04
CA ALA A 577 8.60 -17.35 18.92
C ALA A 577 8.97 -18.79 19.33
N ILE A 578 10.03 -18.96 20.13
CA ILE A 578 10.43 -20.27 20.69
C ILE A 578 9.32 -20.86 21.56
N VAL A 579 8.76 -20.08 22.48
CA VAL A 579 7.66 -20.53 23.35
C VAL A 579 6.43 -20.93 22.54
N CYS A 580 6.11 -20.19 21.48
CA CYS A 580 4.98 -20.53 20.61
C CYS A 580 5.19 -21.86 19.87
N GLU A 581 6.42 -22.13 19.43
CA GLU A 581 6.75 -23.40 18.74
C GLU A 581 6.76 -24.58 19.73
N GLU A 582 7.31 -24.42 20.93
CA GLU A 582 7.21 -25.43 21.99
C GLU A 582 5.75 -25.74 22.36
N LEU A 583 4.88 -24.72 22.42
CA LEU A 583 3.44 -24.93 22.65
C LEU A 583 2.81 -25.79 21.55
N LYS A 584 3.16 -25.59 20.29
CA LYS A 584 2.67 -26.41 19.18
C LYS A 584 3.17 -27.85 19.28
N HIS A 585 4.45 -28.04 19.59
CA HIS A 585 5.02 -29.38 19.82
C HIS A 585 4.35 -30.11 20.98
N THR A 586 4.10 -29.40 22.06
CA THR A 586 3.39 -29.93 23.25
C THR A 586 1.95 -30.34 22.92
N LEU A 587 1.23 -29.51 22.15
CA LEU A 587 -0.13 -29.85 21.65
C LEU A 587 -0.11 -31.04 20.70
N PHE A 588 0.86 -31.11 19.81
CA PHE A 588 1.01 -32.23 18.89
C PHE A 588 1.31 -33.56 19.62
N ALA A 589 2.12 -33.49 20.67
CA ALA A 589 2.39 -34.64 21.53
C ALA A 589 1.13 -35.16 22.22
N LEU A 590 0.23 -34.29 22.67
CA LEU A 590 -1.07 -34.68 23.26
C LEU A 590 -2.02 -35.35 22.27
N GLN A 591 -1.85 -35.15 20.96
CA GLN A 591 -2.64 -35.81 19.93
C GLN A 591 -2.19 -37.27 19.64
N ASN A 592 -1.05 -37.68 20.20
CA ASN A 592 -0.54 -39.04 20.02
C ASN A 592 -1.35 -40.02 20.89
N PRO A 593 -2.05 -41.02 20.30
CA PRO A 593 -2.88 -41.97 21.04
C PRO A 593 -2.13 -42.78 22.12
N ALA A 594 -0.82 -42.98 21.95
CA ALA A 594 0.02 -43.67 22.94
C ALA A 594 0.21 -42.85 24.23
N ILE A 595 0.30 -41.52 24.09
CA ILE A 595 0.47 -40.60 25.23
C ILE A 595 -0.89 -40.27 25.85
N ALA A 596 -1.94 -40.13 25.05
CA ALA A 596 -3.28 -39.83 25.50
C ALA A 596 -3.88 -40.94 26.42
N ASN A 597 -3.37 -42.17 26.29
CA ASN A 597 -3.79 -43.31 27.12
C ASN A 597 -2.94 -43.52 28.37
N ASP A 598 -1.85 -42.74 28.56
CA ASP A 598 -1.01 -42.78 29.76
C ASP A 598 -1.28 -41.52 30.60
N GLU A 599 -2.06 -41.69 31.68
CA GLU A 599 -2.53 -40.60 32.56
C GLU A 599 -1.35 -39.81 33.19
N THR A 600 -0.23 -40.46 33.47
CA THR A 600 0.96 -39.83 34.07
C THR A 600 1.70 -38.96 33.07
N GLN A 601 1.89 -39.45 31.85
CA GLN A 601 2.53 -38.67 30.77
C GLN A 601 1.64 -37.53 30.29
N CYS A 602 0.32 -37.77 30.19
CA CYS A 602 -0.65 -36.75 29.80
C CYS A 602 -0.67 -35.58 30.79
N ASN A 603 -0.69 -35.86 32.08
CA ASN A 603 -0.67 -34.83 33.13
C ASN A 603 0.64 -34.01 33.11
N SER A 604 1.80 -34.65 32.94
CA SER A 604 3.10 -33.95 32.85
C SER A 604 3.13 -33.00 31.65
N ILE A 605 2.63 -33.44 30.49
CA ILE A 605 2.59 -32.61 29.26
C ILE A 605 1.58 -31.47 29.43
N MET A 606 0.45 -31.69 30.09
CA MET A 606 -0.54 -30.65 30.39
C MET A 606 0.01 -29.61 31.39
N GLU A 607 0.78 -30.02 32.40
CA GLU A 607 1.47 -29.08 33.29
C GLU A 607 2.46 -28.22 32.50
N ARG A 608 3.29 -28.82 31.63
CA ARG A 608 4.21 -28.10 30.76
C ARG A 608 3.51 -27.13 29.84
N TYR A 609 2.39 -27.55 29.23
CA TYR A 609 1.57 -26.69 28.39
C TYR A 609 1.04 -25.45 29.15
N ASN A 610 0.57 -25.65 30.38
CA ASN A 610 0.07 -24.57 31.24
C ASN A 610 1.19 -23.59 31.64
N GLU A 611 2.38 -24.08 31.94
CA GLU A 611 3.56 -23.26 32.25
C GLU A 611 3.94 -22.40 31.05
N LEU A 612 4.07 -23.01 29.87
CA LEU A 612 4.40 -22.30 28.64
C LEU A 612 3.36 -21.23 28.28
N ASN A 613 2.06 -21.50 28.51
CA ASN A 613 1.01 -20.49 28.31
C ASN A 613 1.10 -19.31 29.29
N LYS A 614 1.51 -19.54 30.53
CA LYS A 614 1.78 -18.46 31.49
C LYS A 614 2.94 -17.60 31.02
N VAL A 615 4.05 -18.22 30.60
CA VAL A 615 5.22 -17.52 30.06
C VAL A 615 4.84 -16.72 28.80
N LYS A 616 4.12 -17.34 27.86
CA LYS A 616 3.59 -16.70 26.66
C LYS A 616 2.75 -15.44 27.01
N SER A 617 1.87 -15.54 27.99
CA SER A 617 1.03 -14.42 28.41
C SER A 617 1.82 -13.26 28.99
N ILE A 618 2.88 -13.56 29.78
CA ILE A 618 3.77 -12.54 30.36
C ILE A 618 4.56 -11.85 29.24
N MET A 619 5.13 -12.61 28.29
CA MET A 619 5.87 -12.06 27.14
C MET A 619 4.97 -11.22 26.23
N ALA A 620 3.75 -11.69 25.94
CA ALA A 620 2.77 -10.95 25.16
C ALA A 620 2.42 -9.60 25.79
N LYS A 621 2.30 -9.53 27.12
CA LYS A 621 2.09 -8.27 27.86
C LYS A 621 3.27 -7.31 27.72
N ARG A 622 4.52 -7.82 27.71
CA ARG A 622 5.73 -7.00 27.53
C ARG A 622 5.90 -6.52 26.09
N LEU A 623 5.49 -7.31 25.11
CA LEU A 623 5.55 -6.95 23.68
C LEU A 623 4.49 -5.92 23.28
N GLY A 624 3.40 -5.81 24.07
CA GLY A 624 2.24 -4.98 23.73
C GLY A 624 1.47 -5.54 22.53
N ASP A 625 0.50 -4.77 21.98
CA ASP A 625 -0.49 -5.20 20.97
C ASP A 625 0.07 -5.57 19.56
N ARG A 626 1.36 -5.83 19.42
CA ARG A 626 1.97 -6.23 18.13
C ARG A 626 2.26 -7.74 18.02
N VAL A 627 1.70 -8.54 18.92
CA VAL A 627 1.77 -9.99 18.79
C VAL A 627 0.75 -10.42 17.74
N ILE A 628 1.22 -10.71 16.53
CA ILE A 628 0.41 -11.39 15.51
C ILE A 628 0.24 -12.83 16.00
N LEU A 629 -0.93 -13.15 16.51
CA LEU A 629 -1.33 -14.52 16.81
C LEU A 629 -1.56 -15.22 15.46
N ASN A 630 -0.53 -15.82 14.89
CA ASN A 630 -0.72 -16.84 13.86
C ASN A 630 -1.17 -18.12 14.58
N PHE A 631 -2.46 -18.43 14.49
CA PHE A 631 -3.03 -19.72 14.82
C PHE A 631 -2.80 -20.71 13.69
#